data_f9af0668b071be15d8f1d21c5f868a83
#
_entry.id   f9af0668b071be15d8f1d21c5f868a83
#
_cell.length_a   1.000
_cell.length_b   1.000
_cell.length_c   1.000
_cell.angle_alpha   90.00
_cell.angle_beta   90.00
_cell.angle_gamma   90.00
#
_symmetry.space_group_name_H-M   'P 1'
#
loop_
_entity.id
_entity.type
_entity.pdbx_description
1 polymer ?
#
loop_
_entity_poly.entity_id
_entity_poly.type
_entity_poly.pdbx_seq_one_letter_code
_entity_poly.pdbx_strand_id
1 'polypeptide(L)'
;MIKLIEKKKEFDDFFKDDIFYIRIMSLLKAYSTNYNFALFYKQLDDNGNITSIISRLDNDYTVCHNDDFDLLELEDFFTRIGFNSILGDDELALSFSYDYGIIMRTNKKVEKIINYATIDEYPKLMDLFNLEDYSTADFESWYVDVSHRIRHSCAKAVTLNVNDEIVSSGIFSSIYNNDAILTSVSTVPEFRRMGYGSALVSAMICDIKGKVYLMRDKNKNEKFYKKLGFENMGYWRMYK
;
A
#
# COMPACT_ATOMS: atom_id res chain seq x y z
N MET A 1 -1.37 26.32 2.89
CA MET A 1 0.02 26.49 2.35
C MET A 1 0.79 25.17 2.44
N ILE A 2 1.34 24.70 1.30
CA ILE A 2 2.10 23.43 1.24
C ILE A 2 3.58 23.69 1.59
N LYS A 3 4.13 22.90 2.50
CA LYS A 3 5.52 22.97 2.96
C LYS A 3 6.20 21.62 2.92
N LEU A 4 7.49 21.59 2.56
CA LEU A 4 8.35 20.42 2.70
C LEU A 4 8.53 20.10 4.20
N ILE A 5 8.47 18.83 4.54
CA ILE A 5 8.75 18.33 5.89
C ILE A 5 10.22 17.95 5.96
N GLU A 6 10.93 18.58 6.88
CA GLU A 6 12.36 18.36 7.11
C GLU A 6 12.63 17.40 8.28
N LYS A 7 11.71 17.30 9.22
CA LYS A 7 11.87 16.49 10.43
C LYS A 7 10.65 15.61 10.70
N LYS A 8 10.87 14.34 11.02
CA LYS A 8 9.83 13.36 11.30
C LYS A 8 8.78 13.84 12.31
N LYS A 9 9.17 14.56 13.36
CA LYS A 9 8.27 15.08 14.39
C LYS A 9 7.19 16.04 13.88
N GLU A 10 7.33 16.56 12.67
CA GLU A 10 6.35 17.46 12.06
C GLU A 10 5.08 16.73 11.60
N PHE A 11 5.05 15.40 11.67
CA PHE A 11 3.87 14.57 11.43
C PHE A 11 3.04 14.28 12.69
N ASP A 12 3.57 14.57 13.89
CA ASP A 12 2.97 14.11 15.15
C ASP A 12 1.58 14.70 15.40
N ASP A 13 1.25 15.83 14.77
CA ASP A 13 -0.04 16.52 14.88
C ASP A 13 -1.07 16.08 13.82
N PHE A 14 -0.75 15.11 12.98
CA PHE A 14 -1.68 14.60 11.96
C PHE A 14 -1.87 13.08 12.08
N PHE A 15 -3.13 12.67 12.20
CA PHE A 15 -3.52 11.26 12.21
C PHE A 15 -4.83 11.05 11.43
N LYS A 16 -4.87 10.04 10.60
CA LYS A 16 -6.10 9.52 9.95
C LYS A 16 -6.07 7.99 9.94
N ASP A 17 -7.18 7.36 10.32
CA ASP A 17 -7.32 5.90 10.30
C ASP A 17 -7.69 5.43 8.89
N ASP A 18 -6.74 5.55 7.96
CA ASP A 18 -6.93 5.15 6.58
C ASP A 18 -5.68 4.54 5.91
N ILE A 19 -5.88 3.99 4.72
CA ILE A 19 -4.85 3.31 3.94
C ILE A 19 -3.73 4.26 3.46
N PHE A 20 -4.06 5.52 3.14
CA PHE A 20 -3.11 6.50 2.61
C PHE A 20 -2.18 6.98 3.72
N TYR A 21 -2.71 7.17 4.93
CA TYR A 21 -1.91 7.46 6.12
C TYR A 21 -0.88 6.35 6.39
N ILE A 22 -1.32 5.07 6.41
CA ILE A 22 -0.44 3.92 6.61
C ILE A 22 0.66 3.90 5.55
N ARG A 23 0.32 4.13 4.27
CA ARG A 23 1.26 4.16 3.16
C ARG A 23 2.32 5.24 3.35
N ILE A 24 1.91 6.49 3.64
CA ILE A 24 2.81 7.63 3.86
C ILE A 24 3.73 7.38 5.04
N MET A 25 3.17 6.97 6.18
CA MET A 25 3.93 6.78 7.42
C MET A 25 4.88 5.58 7.35
N SER A 26 4.54 4.52 6.59
CA SER A 26 5.47 3.42 6.36
C SER A 26 6.67 3.84 5.50
N LEU A 27 6.44 4.68 4.47
CA LEU A 27 7.52 5.26 3.68
C LEU A 27 8.42 6.18 4.52
N LEU A 28 7.81 7.05 5.35
CA LEU A 28 8.56 7.91 6.27
C LEU A 28 9.40 7.09 7.27
N LYS A 29 8.88 5.95 7.75
CA LYS A 29 9.63 5.06 8.64
C LYS A 29 10.80 4.41 7.91
N ALA A 30 10.62 4.00 6.65
CA ALA A 30 11.64 3.33 5.85
C ALA A 30 12.75 4.29 5.39
N TYR A 31 12.38 5.47 4.88
CA TYR A 31 13.31 6.38 4.20
C TYR A 31 13.67 7.62 5.04
N SER A 32 12.93 7.90 6.12
CA SER A 32 13.09 9.18 6.83
C SER A 32 12.91 10.38 5.88
N THR A 33 13.43 11.55 6.25
CA THR A 33 13.41 12.78 5.43
C THR A 33 14.76 13.07 4.76
N ASN A 34 15.63 12.04 4.63
CA ASN A 34 17.03 12.23 4.25
C ASN A 34 17.34 11.97 2.77
N TYR A 35 16.36 11.54 1.99
CA TYR A 35 16.58 11.13 0.59
C TYR A 35 15.84 12.05 -0.37
N ASN A 36 16.51 12.51 -1.43
CA ASN A 36 15.91 13.39 -2.44
C ASN A 36 14.83 12.71 -3.30
N PHE A 37 14.82 11.37 -3.37
CA PHE A 37 13.81 10.60 -4.09
C PHE A 37 12.58 10.27 -3.21
N ALA A 38 12.67 10.45 -1.88
CA ALA A 38 11.59 10.22 -0.93
C ALA A 38 11.34 11.51 -0.12
N LEU A 39 10.40 12.32 -0.57
CA LEU A 39 10.07 13.61 0.03
C LEU A 39 8.68 13.58 0.64
N PHE A 40 8.49 14.42 1.65
CA PHE A 40 7.24 14.51 2.37
C PHE A 40 6.82 15.98 2.50
N TYR A 41 5.52 16.25 2.31
CA TYR A 41 4.97 17.59 2.41
C TYR A 41 3.76 17.60 3.35
N LYS A 42 3.43 18.76 3.89
CA LYS A 42 2.21 19.02 4.63
C LYS A 42 1.53 20.26 4.09
N GLN A 43 0.20 20.22 4.01
CA GLN A 43 -0.63 21.39 3.79
C GLN A 43 -1.07 21.94 5.15
N LEU A 44 -1.06 23.24 5.29
CA LEU A 44 -1.46 23.96 6.51
C LEU A 44 -2.63 24.90 6.18
N ASP A 45 -3.61 24.96 7.10
CA ASP A 45 -4.62 26.01 7.11
C ASP A 45 -4.05 27.37 7.57
N ASP A 46 -4.90 28.39 7.65
CA ASP A 46 -4.52 29.73 8.10
C ASP A 46 -4.13 29.78 9.60
N ASN A 47 -4.54 28.81 10.38
CA ASN A 47 -4.23 28.67 11.80
C ASN A 47 -2.93 27.87 12.04
N GLY A 48 -2.36 27.29 10.99
CA GLY A 48 -1.17 26.46 11.06
C GLY A 48 -1.44 24.98 11.37
N ASN A 49 -2.70 24.52 11.35
CA ASN A 49 -3.04 23.11 11.51
C ASN A 49 -2.75 22.35 10.22
N ILE A 50 -2.34 21.08 10.35
CA ILE A 50 -2.10 20.23 9.19
C ILE A 50 -3.46 19.72 8.65
N THR A 51 -3.74 20.02 7.39
CA THR A 51 -4.96 19.58 6.69
C THR A 51 -4.71 18.43 5.74
N SER A 52 -3.48 18.30 5.21
CA SER A 52 -3.06 17.11 4.47
C SER A 52 -1.58 16.79 4.65
N ILE A 53 -1.23 15.53 4.46
CA ILE A 53 0.14 15.05 4.33
C ILE A 53 0.32 14.37 2.98
N ILE A 54 1.50 14.53 2.39
CA ILE A 54 1.81 14.03 1.05
C ILE A 54 3.15 13.33 1.11
N SER A 55 3.24 12.11 0.58
CA SER A 55 4.53 11.48 0.28
C SER A 55 4.80 11.53 -1.21
N ARG A 56 6.07 11.70 -1.57
CA ARG A 56 6.61 11.53 -2.90
C ARG A 56 7.68 10.44 -2.86
N LEU A 57 7.55 9.44 -3.71
CA LEU A 57 8.61 8.46 -4.00
C LEU A 57 8.91 8.59 -5.49
N ASP A 58 10.12 9.04 -5.84
CA ASP A 58 10.45 9.53 -7.20
C ASP A 58 9.47 10.62 -7.67
N ASN A 59 8.57 10.32 -8.60
CA ASN A 59 7.50 11.22 -9.04
C ASN A 59 6.10 10.65 -8.80
N ASP A 60 5.99 9.64 -7.94
CA ASP A 60 4.72 9.06 -7.51
C ASP A 60 4.31 9.59 -6.14
N TYR A 61 3.12 10.18 -6.08
CA TYR A 61 2.63 10.83 -4.88
C TYR A 61 1.51 10.03 -4.21
N THR A 62 1.42 10.14 -2.91
CA THR A 62 0.25 9.69 -2.12
C THR A 62 -0.20 10.83 -1.24
N VAL A 63 -1.50 11.11 -1.25
CA VAL A 63 -2.13 12.17 -0.45
C VAL A 63 -3.03 11.54 0.60
N CYS A 64 -2.91 12.01 1.83
CA CYS A 64 -3.84 11.74 2.92
C CYS A 64 -4.26 13.08 3.52
N HIS A 65 -5.56 13.34 3.66
CA HIS A 65 -6.10 14.62 4.08
C HIS A 65 -7.23 14.47 5.10
N ASN A 66 -7.55 15.51 5.85
CA ASN A 66 -8.79 15.64 6.62
C ASN A 66 -9.84 16.43 5.80
N ASP A 67 -10.97 16.75 6.42
CA ASP A 67 -12.09 17.43 5.74
C ASP A 67 -11.81 18.93 5.46
N ASP A 68 -10.79 19.51 6.10
CA ASP A 68 -10.42 20.94 5.98
C ASP A 68 -9.33 21.20 4.94
N PHE A 69 -8.98 20.22 4.10
CA PHE A 69 -7.94 20.39 3.10
C PHE A 69 -8.33 21.35 1.97
N ASP A 70 -7.37 22.08 1.45
CA ASP A 70 -7.55 22.96 0.29
C ASP A 70 -7.22 22.22 -1.02
N LEU A 71 -8.28 21.78 -1.73
CA LEU A 71 -8.16 21.07 -2.98
C LEU A 71 -7.50 21.90 -4.08
N LEU A 72 -7.82 23.22 -4.15
CA LEU A 72 -7.28 24.09 -5.20
C LEU A 72 -5.78 24.31 -5.02
N GLU A 73 -5.33 24.43 -3.77
CA GLU A 73 -3.90 24.54 -3.48
C GLU A 73 -3.16 23.24 -3.83
N LEU A 74 -3.75 22.06 -3.56
CA LEU A 74 -3.17 20.78 -3.98
C LEU A 74 -3.07 20.65 -5.50
N GLU A 75 -4.10 21.06 -6.21
CA GLU A 75 -4.12 21.02 -7.67
C GLU A 75 -3.07 21.96 -8.29
N ASP A 76 -2.94 23.19 -7.78
CA ASP A 76 -1.89 24.12 -8.20
C ASP A 76 -0.49 23.58 -7.92
N PHE A 77 -0.31 22.99 -6.71
CA PHE A 77 0.96 22.34 -6.34
C PHE A 77 1.35 21.24 -7.32
N PHE A 78 0.45 20.28 -7.62
CA PHE A 78 0.76 19.19 -8.53
C PHE A 78 0.94 19.66 -9.98
N THR A 79 0.18 20.66 -10.42
CA THR A 79 0.36 21.26 -11.73
C THR A 79 1.75 21.88 -11.91
N ARG A 80 2.30 22.51 -10.86
CA ARG A 80 3.61 23.17 -10.92
C ARG A 80 4.77 22.20 -10.76
N ILE A 81 4.65 21.19 -9.87
CA ILE A 81 5.76 20.30 -9.57
C ILE A 81 5.89 19.16 -10.59
N GLY A 82 4.78 18.79 -11.24
CA GLY A 82 4.67 17.63 -12.12
C GLY A 82 4.64 16.29 -11.35
N PHE A 83 4.09 15.25 -11.96
CA PHE A 83 3.95 13.92 -11.35
C PHE A 83 3.86 12.85 -12.43
N ASN A 84 4.18 11.60 -12.04
CA ASN A 84 3.84 10.39 -12.81
C ASN A 84 2.48 9.85 -12.36
N SER A 85 2.25 9.82 -11.05
CA SER A 85 0.96 9.43 -10.48
C SER A 85 0.68 10.16 -9.16
N ILE A 86 -0.61 10.36 -8.85
CA ILE A 86 -1.09 10.82 -7.55
C ILE A 86 -2.16 9.85 -7.07
N LEU A 87 -1.96 9.26 -5.90
CA LEU A 87 -2.89 8.32 -5.28
C LEU A 87 -3.57 8.99 -4.07
N GLY A 88 -4.89 8.93 -4.03
CA GLY A 88 -5.71 9.41 -2.91
C GLY A 88 -7.08 8.76 -2.88
N ASP A 89 -7.95 9.19 -1.98
CA ASP A 89 -9.35 8.79 -1.93
C ASP A 89 -10.22 9.52 -2.98
N ASP A 90 -11.51 9.26 -2.98
CA ASP A 90 -12.44 9.87 -3.94
C ASP A 90 -12.87 11.30 -3.55
N GLU A 91 -12.54 11.78 -2.36
CA GLU A 91 -12.71 13.18 -1.95
C GLU A 91 -11.62 14.07 -2.54
N LEU A 92 -10.42 13.53 -2.82
CA LEU A 92 -9.36 14.19 -3.56
C LEU A 92 -9.77 14.31 -5.05
N ALA A 93 -10.63 15.28 -5.37
CA ALA A 93 -11.26 15.43 -6.69
C ALA A 93 -10.48 16.37 -7.63
N LEU A 94 -9.20 16.02 -7.91
CA LEU A 94 -8.34 16.77 -8.84
C LEU A 94 -8.89 16.70 -10.29
N SER A 95 -8.61 17.71 -11.12
CA SER A 95 -9.10 17.79 -12.51
C SER A 95 -8.30 16.96 -13.52
N PHE A 96 -7.33 16.17 -13.08
CA PHE A 96 -6.54 15.27 -13.94
C PHE A 96 -7.31 13.98 -14.28
N SER A 97 -6.90 13.29 -15.35
CA SER A 97 -7.43 11.95 -15.67
C SER A 97 -7.04 10.94 -14.60
N TYR A 98 -7.94 10.00 -14.30
CA TYR A 98 -7.67 9.02 -13.24
C TYR A 98 -8.26 7.64 -13.52
N ASP A 99 -7.59 6.62 -13.00
CA ASP A 99 -8.15 5.31 -12.74
C ASP A 99 -8.71 5.25 -11.32
N TYR A 100 -9.68 4.37 -11.06
CA TYR A 100 -10.25 4.21 -9.73
C TYR A 100 -10.62 2.77 -9.40
N GLY A 101 -10.73 2.49 -8.12
CA GLY A 101 -11.15 1.19 -7.63
C GLY A 101 -11.65 1.25 -6.20
N ILE A 102 -11.70 0.11 -5.56
CA ILE A 102 -12.31 -0.04 -4.24
C ILE A 102 -11.24 -0.29 -3.19
N ILE A 103 -11.31 0.42 -2.09
CA ILE A 103 -10.57 0.16 -0.87
C ILE A 103 -11.35 -0.86 -0.05
N MET A 104 -10.68 -1.92 0.37
CA MET A 104 -11.25 -2.90 1.30
C MET A 104 -10.41 -2.99 2.56
N ARG A 105 -11.05 -3.38 3.67
CA ARG A 105 -10.42 -3.53 4.98
C ARG A 105 -10.95 -4.76 5.71
N THR A 106 -10.10 -5.40 6.49
CA THR A 106 -10.50 -6.42 7.46
C THR A 106 -9.73 -6.27 8.77
N ASN A 107 -10.35 -6.63 9.87
CA ASN A 107 -9.73 -6.93 11.17
C ASN A 107 -10.07 -8.35 11.63
N LYS A 108 -10.80 -9.10 10.80
CA LYS A 108 -11.25 -10.46 11.07
C LYS A 108 -10.12 -11.42 10.75
N LYS A 109 -9.80 -12.31 11.69
CA LYS A 109 -8.83 -13.38 11.51
C LYS A 109 -9.58 -14.66 11.18
N VAL A 110 -9.43 -15.11 9.94
CA VAL A 110 -10.07 -16.33 9.44
C VAL A 110 -8.96 -17.29 9.06
N GLU A 111 -8.68 -18.27 9.93
CA GLU A 111 -7.68 -19.28 9.63
C GLU A 111 -8.16 -20.22 8.51
N LYS A 112 -7.31 -20.41 7.54
CA LYS A 112 -7.44 -21.43 6.50
C LYS A 112 -6.14 -22.17 6.36
N ILE A 113 -6.13 -23.41 6.84
CA ILE A 113 -4.96 -24.27 6.84
C ILE A 113 -5.06 -25.26 5.68
N ILE A 114 -3.95 -25.45 4.99
CA ILE A 114 -3.74 -26.55 4.05
C ILE A 114 -2.60 -27.41 4.63
N ASN A 115 -2.92 -28.59 5.14
CA ASN A 115 -2.03 -29.39 5.97
C ASN A 115 -0.70 -29.82 5.30
N TYR A 116 -0.64 -29.79 3.97
CA TYR A 116 0.57 -30.16 3.21
C TYR A 116 1.28 -28.95 2.58
N ALA A 117 0.86 -27.73 2.93
CA ALA A 117 1.49 -26.50 2.46
C ALA A 117 2.24 -25.83 3.61
N THR A 118 3.36 -25.20 3.28
CA THR A 118 4.19 -24.45 4.22
C THR A 118 4.20 -22.96 3.87
N ILE A 119 4.29 -22.12 4.90
CA ILE A 119 4.46 -20.68 4.73
C ILE A 119 5.95 -20.36 4.83
N ASP A 120 6.48 -19.66 3.82
CA ASP A 120 7.81 -19.05 3.87
C ASP A 120 7.67 -17.54 4.02
N GLU A 121 8.18 -17.03 5.14
CA GLU A 121 8.15 -15.61 5.49
C GLU A 121 9.39 -14.84 5.01
N TYR A 122 10.34 -15.52 4.40
CA TYR A 122 11.60 -14.95 3.92
C TYR A 122 11.94 -15.42 2.49
N PRO A 123 10.97 -15.39 1.56
CA PRO A 123 11.18 -15.90 0.22
C PRO A 123 12.21 -15.06 -0.54
N LYS A 124 12.81 -15.66 -1.55
CA LYS A 124 13.65 -14.92 -2.49
C LYS A 124 12.78 -13.97 -3.31
N LEU A 125 13.07 -12.67 -3.25
CA LEU A 125 12.28 -11.64 -3.94
C LEU A 125 12.28 -11.81 -5.47
N MET A 126 13.33 -12.40 -6.05
CA MET A 126 13.37 -12.74 -7.48
C MET A 126 12.27 -13.73 -7.86
N ASP A 127 12.00 -14.72 -7.02
CA ASP A 127 10.98 -15.72 -7.30
C ASP A 127 9.57 -15.09 -7.27
N LEU A 128 9.33 -14.14 -6.36
CA LEU A 128 8.08 -13.38 -6.34
C LEU A 128 7.92 -12.49 -7.57
N PHE A 129 8.98 -11.79 -7.95
CA PHE A 129 8.97 -10.92 -9.12
C PHE A 129 8.63 -11.69 -10.39
N ASN A 130 9.14 -12.92 -10.54
CA ASN A 130 8.86 -13.79 -11.66
C ASN A 130 7.44 -14.38 -11.66
N LEU A 131 6.77 -14.45 -10.51
CA LEU A 131 5.38 -14.93 -10.40
C LEU A 131 4.36 -13.86 -10.76
N GLU A 132 4.71 -12.60 -10.58
CA GLU A 132 3.88 -11.47 -10.92
C GLU A 132 4.19 -11.04 -12.36
N ASP A 133 3.15 -10.62 -13.10
CA ASP A 133 3.34 -10.02 -14.42
C ASP A 133 3.76 -8.54 -14.26
N TYR A 134 4.98 -8.33 -13.79
CA TYR A 134 5.62 -7.01 -13.72
C TYR A 134 6.22 -6.59 -15.07
N SER A 135 5.53 -6.86 -16.16
CA SER A 135 6.04 -6.70 -17.54
C SER A 135 6.62 -5.30 -17.86
N THR A 136 6.33 -4.30 -17.04
CA THR A 136 6.81 -2.92 -17.20
C THR A 136 7.75 -2.45 -16.09
N ALA A 137 7.94 -3.24 -15.03
CA ALA A 137 8.78 -2.88 -13.90
C ALA A 137 10.23 -3.34 -14.11
N ASP A 138 11.19 -2.50 -13.74
CA ASP A 138 12.57 -2.89 -13.63
C ASP A 138 12.82 -3.65 -12.33
N PHE A 139 13.36 -4.88 -12.42
CA PHE A 139 13.61 -5.71 -11.26
C PHE A 139 14.54 -5.06 -10.24
N GLU A 140 15.62 -4.41 -10.71
CA GLU A 140 16.62 -3.84 -9.80
C GLU A 140 16.02 -2.73 -8.94
N SER A 141 15.29 -1.81 -9.55
CA SER A 141 14.60 -0.71 -8.84
C SER A 141 13.57 -1.25 -7.87
N TRP A 142 12.73 -2.21 -8.30
CA TRP A 142 11.73 -2.86 -7.45
C TRP A 142 12.39 -3.59 -6.27
N TYR A 143 13.46 -4.36 -6.53
CA TYR A 143 14.20 -5.11 -5.51
C TYR A 143 14.81 -4.19 -4.45
N VAL A 144 15.43 -3.10 -4.88
CA VAL A 144 16.05 -2.13 -3.96
C VAL A 144 15.01 -1.52 -3.03
N ASP A 145 13.87 -1.05 -3.55
CA ASP A 145 12.79 -0.47 -2.75
C ASP A 145 12.17 -1.51 -1.79
N VAL A 146 11.74 -2.67 -2.30
CA VAL A 146 11.07 -3.69 -1.48
C VAL A 146 12.00 -4.24 -0.42
N SER A 147 13.25 -4.57 -0.77
CA SER A 147 14.23 -5.09 0.19
C SER A 147 14.61 -4.06 1.26
N HIS A 148 14.68 -2.79 0.90
CA HIS A 148 14.90 -1.70 1.86
C HIS A 148 13.74 -1.61 2.86
N ARG A 149 12.50 -1.59 2.38
CA ARG A 149 11.30 -1.54 3.26
C ARG A 149 11.17 -2.78 4.16
N ILE A 150 11.52 -3.97 3.66
CA ILE A 150 11.54 -5.19 4.48
C ILE A 150 12.56 -5.06 5.62
N ARG A 151 13.79 -4.60 5.33
CA ARG A 151 14.83 -4.40 6.37
C ARG A 151 14.41 -3.39 7.45
N HIS A 152 13.54 -2.43 7.11
CA HIS A 152 13.01 -1.44 8.06
C HIS A 152 11.69 -1.88 8.72
N SER A 153 11.25 -3.14 8.53
CA SER A 153 9.97 -3.65 9.03
C SER A 153 8.77 -2.79 8.59
N CYS A 154 8.82 -2.31 7.35
CA CYS A 154 7.78 -1.52 6.70
C CYS A 154 7.09 -2.29 5.57
N ALA A 155 7.61 -3.46 5.20
CA ALA A 155 7.04 -4.38 4.23
C ALA A 155 7.34 -5.83 4.65
N LYS A 156 6.60 -6.80 4.11
CA LYS A 156 6.83 -8.24 4.30
C LYS A 156 6.38 -8.99 3.04
N ALA A 157 7.24 -9.85 2.52
CA ALA A 157 6.91 -10.77 1.45
C ALA A 157 6.67 -12.17 2.05
N VAL A 158 5.68 -12.90 1.53
CA VAL A 158 5.30 -14.23 2.03
C VAL A 158 4.95 -15.12 0.85
N THR A 159 5.38 -16.38 0.89
CA THR A 159 4.94 -17.41 -0.06
C THR A 159 4.28 -18.58 0.65
N LEU A 160 3.46 -19.30 -0.08
CA LEU A 160 2.91 -20.60 0.31
C LEU A 160 3.46 -21.63 -0.65
N ASN A 161 4.09 -22.66 -0.08
CA ASN A 161 4.84 -23.65 -0.83
C ASN A 161 4.21 -25.05 -0.65
N VAL A 162 4.24 -25.85 -1.72
CA VAL A 162 3.84 -27.26 -1.71
C VAL A 162 4.97 -28.05 -2.35
N ASN A 163 5.49 -29.08 -1.64
CA ASN A 163 6.66 -29.85 -2.09
C ASN A 163 7.85 -28.97 -2.52
N ASP A 164 8.16 -27.93 -1.72
CA ASP A 164 9.20 -26.93 -1.97
C ASP A 164 8.99 -26.04 -3.22
N GLU A 165 7.83 -26.12 -3.86
CA GLU A 165 7.46 -25.29 -4.98
C GLU A 165 6.51 -24.16 -4.54
N ILE A 166 6.79 -22.91 -4.96
CA ILE A 166 5.93 -21.76 -4.65
C ILE A 166 4.63 -21.88 -5.46
N VAL A 167 3.50 -21.96 -4.76
CA VAL A 167 2.17 -22.05 -5.39
C VAL A 167 1.35 -20.76 -5.26
N SER A 168 1.67 -19.93 -4.26
CA SER A 168 1.04 -18.61 -4.09
C SER A 168 1.99 -17.65 -3.38
N SER A 169 1.84 -16.36 -3.67
CA SER A 169 2.65 -15.28 -3.07
C SER A 169 1.78 -14.09 -2.70
N GLY A 170 2.29 -13.25 -1.79
CA GLY A 170 1.67 -11.98 -1.41
C GLY A 170 2.67 -11.07 -0.71
N ILE A 171 2.42 -9.76 -0.77
CA ILE A 171 3.28 -8.75 -0.16
C ILE A 171 2.43 -7.80 0.69
N PHE A 172 2.85 -7.56 1.93
CA PHE A 172 2.48 -6.34 2.62
C PHE A 172 3.42 -5.23 2.14
N SER A 173 2.92 -4.34 1.29
CA SER A 173 3.72 -3.23 0.74
C SER A 173 3.93 -2.10 1.73
N SER A 174 3.09 -2.02 2.76
CA SER A 174 3.22 -1.05 3.84
C SER A 174 2.79 -1.67 5.15
N ILE A 175 3.60 -1.48 6.18
CA ILE A 175 3.29 -1.88 7.57
C ILE A 175 3.61 -0.69 8.48
N TYR A 176 2.60 -0.21 9.22
CA TYR A 176 2.75 0.88 10.17
C TYR A 176 1.76 0.73 11.33
N ASN A 177 2.23 0.89 12.59
CA ASN A 177 1.43 0.84 13.82
C ASN A 177 0.50 -0.39 13.93
N ASN A 178 1.00 -1.56 13.56
CA ASN A 178 0.28 -2.84 13.51
C ASN A 178 -0.73 -2.99 12.36
N ASP A 179 -0.98 -1.97 11.55
CA ASP A 179 -1.81 -2.04 10.36
C ASP A 179 -0.95 -2.33 9.12
N ALA A 180 -1.55 -2.93 8.09
CA ALA A 180 -0.83 -3.28 6.87
C ALA A 180 -1.66 -3.09 5.60
N ILE A 181 -0.95 -2.90 4.47
CA ILE A 181 -1.53 -2.86 3.13
C ILE A 181 -1.09 -4.10 2.36
N LEU A 182 -2.05 -4.95 2.02
CA LEU A 182 -1.85 -6.15 1.22
C LEU A 182 -1.87 -5.81 -0.26
N THR A 183 -0.84 -6.27 -0.98
CA THR A 183 -0.69 -6.12 -2.44
C THR A 183 -0.16 -7.40 -3.05
N SER A 184 -0.09 -7.47 -4.38
CA SER A 184 0.63 -8.50 -5.14
C SER A 184 0.27 -9.93 -4.71
N VAL A 185 -1.04 -10.19 -4.52
CA VAL A 185 -1.51 -11.55 -4.23
C VAL A 185 -1.64 -12.33 -5.51
N SER A 186 -0.79 -13.32 -5.70
CA SER A 186 -0.78 -14.19 -6.87
C SER A 186 -0.92 -15.66 -6.48
N THR A 187 -1.43 -16.45 -7.42
CA THR A 187 -1.43 -17.91 -7.35
C THR A 187 -1.09 -18.44 -8.74
N VAL A 188 -0.09 -19.31 -8.79
CA VAL A 188 0.37 -19.97 -10.01
C VAL A 188 -0.83 -20.60 -10.74
N PRO A 189 -0.97 -20.42 -12.06
CA PRO A 189 -2.17 -20.79 -12.81
C PRO A 189 -2.66 -22.23 -12.56
N GLU A 190 -1.74 -23.20 -12.51
CA GLU A 190 -2.00 -24.62 -12.31
C GLU A 190 -2.59 -24.93 -10.93
N PHE A 191 -2.33 -24.05 -9.94
CA PHE A 191 -2.78 -24.20 -8.55
C PHE A 191 -3.99 -23.32 -8.20
N ARG A 192 -4.56 -22.60 -9.17
CA ARG A 192 -5.74 -21.76 -8.94
C ARG A 192 -6.97 -22.60 -8.61
N ARG A 193 -7.90 -21.99 -7.85
CA ARG A 193 -9.17 -22.60 -7.39
C ARG A 193 -9.01 -23.76 -6.40
N MET A 194 -7.81 -24.09 -5.96
CA MET A 194 -7.50 -25.12 -4.95
C MET A 194 -7.45 -24.57 -3.52
N GLY A 195 -7.67 -23.27 -3.33
CA GLY A 195 -7.72 -22.64 -2.01
C GLY A 195 -6.40 -22.04 -1.51
N TYR A 196 -5.28 -22.21 -2.23
CA TYR A 196 -3.96 -21.74 -1.82
C TYR A 196 -3.88 -20.23 -1.60
N GLY A 197 -4.39 -19.42 -2.52
CA GLY A 197 -4.43 -17.97 -2.32
C GLY A 197 -5.24 -17.55 -1.10
N SER A 198 -6.33 -18.28 -0.78
CA SER A 198 -7.10 -18.02 0.43
C SER A 198 -6.35 -18.40 1.69
N ALA A 199 -5.60 -19.51 1.69
CA ALA A 199 -4.78 -19.94 2.82
C ALA A 199 -3.62 -18.97 3.06
N LEU A 200 -2.92 -18.54 2.01
CA LEU A 200 -1.86 -17.54 2.09
C LEU A 200 -2.37 -16.23 2.71
N VAL A 201 -3.41 -15.63 2.11
CA VAL A 201 -3.94 -14.34 2.60
C VAL A 201 -4.47 -14.47 4.02
N SER A 202 -5.09 -15.60 4.38
CA SER A 202 -5.52 -15.89 5.74
C SER A 202 -4.35 -15.89 6.73
N ALA A 203 -3.25 -16.60 6.41
CA ALA A 203 -2.06 -16.64 7.24
C ALA A 203 -1.46 -15.23 7.40
N MET A 204 -1.34 -14.48 6.29
CA MET A 204 -0.84 -13.11 6.32
C MET A 204 -1.70 -12.20 7.22
N ILE A 205 -3.03 -12.26 7.12
CA ILE A 205 -3.93 -11.47 8.00
C ILE A 205 -3.75 -11.83 9.47
N CYS A 206 -3.57 -13.12 9.79
CA CYS A 206 -3.39 -13.58 11.16
C CYS A 206 -2.11 -13.05 11.81
N ASP A 207 -1.08 -12.77 11.02
CA ASP A 207 0.19 -12.20 11.50
C ASP A 207 0.09 -10.70 11.85
N ILE A 208 -0.87 -9.98 11.29
CA ILE A 208 -1.08 -8.55 11.56
C ILE A 208 -1.97 -8.36 12.79
N LYS A 209 -1.54 -7.56 13.77
CA LYS A 209 -2.31 -7.31 15.00
C LYS A 209 -3.50 -6.36 14.79
N GLY A 210 -3.36 -5.43 13.89
CA GLY A 210 -4.35 -4.40 13.57
C GLY A 210 -5.19 -4.74 12.34
N LYS A 211 -5.44 -3.74 11.52
CA LYS A 211 -6.24 -3.81 10.29
C LYS A 211 -5.38 -4.16 9.10
N VAL A 212 -5.96 -4.91 8.17
CA VAL A 212 -5.35 -5.14 6.86
C VAL A 212 -6.21 -4.46 5.80
N TYR A 213 -5.60 -3.61 5.02
CA TYR A 213 -6.20 -2.89 3.90
C TYR A 213 -5.73 -3.47 2.58
N LEU A 214 -6.51 -3.29 1.55
CA LEU A 214 -6.09 -3.49 0.16
C LEU A 214 -6.83 -2.53 -0.78
N MET A 215 -6.24 -2.33 -1.95
CA MET A 215 -6.87 -1.65 -3.08
C MET A 215 -7.08 -2.68 -4.20
N ARG A 216 -8.27 -2.69 -4.78
CA ARG A 216 -8.58 -3.55 -5.92
C ARG A 216 -9.27 -2.78 -7.04
N ASP A 217 -9.12 -3.25 -8.26
CA ASP A 217 -9.92 -2.78 -9.38
C ASP A 217 -11.41 -3.05 -9.13
N LYS A 218 -12.28 -2.17 -9.60
CA LYS A 218 -13.72 -2.21 -9.32
C LYS A 218 -14.37 -3.58 -9.56
N ASN A 219 -13.97 -4.28 -10.61
CA ASN A 219 -14.63 -5.53 -11.04
C ASN A 219 -13.82 -6.80 -10.76
N LYS A 220 -12.68 -6.71 -10.03
CA LYS A 220 -11.79 -7.86 -9.79
C LYS A 220 -11.82 -8.33 -8.33
N ASN A 221 -11.86 -9.64 -8.15
CA ASN A 221 -11.59 -10.35 -6.89
C ASN A 221 -12.48 -10.01 -5.66
N GLU A 222 -13.60 -9.31 -5.84
CA GLU A 222 -14.47 -8.91 -4.72
C GLU A 222 -14.95 -10.12 -3.89
N LYS A 223 -15.48 -11.16 -4.57
CA LYS A 223 -15.99 -12.37 -3.89
C LYS A 223 -14.88 -13.11 -3.13
N PHE A 224 -13.66 -13.06 -3.64
CA PHE A 224 -12.50 -13.67 -3.01
C PHE A 224 -12.19 -12.97 -1.69
N TYR A 225 -12.04 -11.65 -1.68
CA TYR A 225 -11.71 -10.90 -0.48
C TYR A 225 -12.85 -10.84 0.54
N LYS A 226 -14.11 -10.75 0.09
CA LYS A 226 -15.28 -10.82 1.01
C LYS A 226 -15.34 -12.14 1.78
N LYS A 227 -14.98 -13.27 1.16
CA LYS A 227 -14.88 -14.57 1.85
C LYS A 227 -13.79 -14.62 2.92
N LEU A 228 -12.79 -13.75 2.85
CA LEU A 228 -11.71 -13.59 3.82
C LEU A 228 -12.02 -12.51 4.87
N GLY A 229 -13.24 -11.98 4.87
CA GLY A 229 -13.70 -11.02 5.85
C GLY A 229 -13.39 -9.56 5.52
N PHE A 230 -12.94 -9.26 4.29
CA PHE A 230 -12.79 -7.87 3.86
C PHE A 230 -14.14 -7.22 3.54
N GLU A 231 -14.27 -5.97 3.93
CA GLU A 231 -15.44 -5.12 3.70
C GLU A 231 -15.02 -3.89 2.88
N ASN A 232 -15.91 -3.38 2.01
CA ASN A 232 -15.64 -2.16 1.24
C ASN A 232 -15.66 -0.94 2.19
N MET A 233 -14.68 -0.04 2.04
CA MET A 233 -14.51 1.13 2.90
C MET A 233 -14.62 2.46 2.16
N GLY A 234 -14.39 2.48 0.83
CA GLY A 234 -14.38 3.67 0.01
C GLY A 234 -13.74 3.38 -1.34
N TYR A 235 -13.35 4.44 -1.99
CA TYR A 235 -12.73 4.36 -3.31
C TYR A 235 -11.34 5.00 -3.28
N TRP A 236 -10.45 4.49 -4.12
CA TRP A 236 -9.19 5.14 -4.44
C TRP A 236 -9.25 5.73 -5.84
N ARG A 237 -8.52 6.82 -6.06
CA ARG A 237 -8.21 7.38 -7.37
C ARG A 237 -6.71 7.43 -7.57
N MET A 238 -6.27 7.11 -8.77
CA MET A 238 -4.88 7.26 -9.20
C MET A 238 -4.87 8.15 -10.44
N TYR A 239 -4.47 9.39 -10.27
CA TYR A 239 -4.33 10.40 -11.32
C TYR A 239 -3.04 10.17 -12.11
N LYS A 240 -3.11 10.50 -13.45
CA LYS A 240 -2.03 10.35 -14.42
C LYS A 240 -1.94 11.55 -15.33
#